data_a7cba524b31487b6d8886b6d6e41a89f
#
_entry.id   a7cba524b31487b6d8886b6d6e41a89f
#
_cell.length_a   1.000
_cell.length_b   1.000
_cell.length_c   1.000
_cell.angle_alpha   90.00
_cell.angle_beta   90.00
_cell.angle_gamma   90.00
#
_symmetry.space_group_name_H-M   'P 1'
#
loop_
_entity.id
_entity.type
_entity.pdbx_description
1 polymer ?
#
loop_
_entity_poly.entity_id
_entity_poly.type
_entity_poly.pdbx_seq_one_letter_code
_entity_poly.pdbx_strand_id
1 'polypeptide(L)' 'AQFALKNYKSSIATQQKIVELHPDSSKVPEALYNIANSQIQLAQVASAKKTLRDLVAKFPNADVTPNAQKRLKMLESIK' A
#
# COMPACT_ATOMS: atom_id res chain seq x y z
N ALA A 1 15.75 4.18 14.63
CA ALA A 1 14.72 4.97 13.94
C ALA A 1 15.06 5.24 12.49
N GLN A 2 16.29 5.64 12.22
CA GLN A 2 16.70 5.94 10.84
C GLN A 2 16.78 4.69 9.97
N PHE A 3 17.17 3.57 10.54
CA PHE A 3 17.20 2.32 9.82
C PHE A 3 15.77 1.91 9.40
N ALA A 4 14.82 2.08 10.28
CA ALA A 4 13.43 1.73 9.99
C ALA A 4 12.90 2.55 8.82
N LEU A 5 13.15 3.86 8.80
CA LEU A 5 12.72 4.74 7.73
C LEU A 5 13.35 4.34 6.40
N LYS A 6 14.65 4.02 6.42
CA LYS A 6 15.35 3.59 5.22
C LYS A 6 14.79 2.29 4.68
N ASN A 7 14.48 1.33 5.56
CA ASN A 7 13.92 0.05 5.17
C ASN A 7 12.54 0.22 4.56
N TYR A 8 11.70 1.10 5.10
CA TYR A 8 10.38 1.36 4.54
C TYR A 8 10.47 1.95 3.14
N LYS A 9 11.37 2.90 2.93
CA LYS A 9 11.56 3.48 1.60
C LYS A 9 12.04 2.44 0.59
N SER A 10 12.99 1.60 0.98
CA SER A 10 13.48 0.52 0.12
C SER A 10 12.38 -0.48 -0.17
N SER A 11 11.58 -0.83 0.83
CA SER A 11 10.46 -1.75 0.68
C SER A 11 9.44 -1.20 -0.32
N ILE A 12 9.10 0.08 -0.22
CA ILE A 12 8.17 0.72 -1.15
C ILE A 12 8.71 0.62 -2.58
N ALA A 13 9.98 0.97 -2.77
CA ALA A 13 10.59 0.92 -4.10
C ALA A 13 10.57 -0.48 -4.68
N THR A 14 10.88 -1.49 -3.88
CA THR A 14 10.87 -2.89 -4.30
C THR A 14 9.46 -3.33 -4.70
N GLN A 15 8.47 -3.02 -3.87
CA GLN A 15 7.08 -3.39 -4.15
C GLN A 15 6.54 -2.66 -5.37
N GLN A 16 6.91 -1.40 -5.56
CA GLN A 16 6.51 -0.64 -6.74
C GLN A 16 7.06 -1.27 -8.02
N LYS A 17 8.28 -1.77 -7.99
CA LYS A 17 8.85 -2.48 -9.12
C LYS A 17 8.04 -3.72 -9.49
N ILE A 18 7.61 -4.48 -8.47
CA ILE A 18 6.78 -5.66 -8.69
C ILE A 18 5.49 -5.27 -9.42
N VAL A 19 4.85 -4.19 -8.96
CA VAL A 19 3.61 -3.70 -9.57
C VAL A 19 3.84 -3.27 -11.01
N GLU A 20 4.95 -2.59 -11.29
CA GLU A 20 5.26 -2.10 -12.64
C GLU A 20 5.63 -3.22 -13.61
N LEU A 21 6.45 -4.17 -13.15
CA LEU A 21 6.96 -5.24 -14.01
C LEU A 21 5.96 -6.38 -14.18
N HIS A 22 5.11 -6.60 -13.18
CA HIS A 22 4.15 -7.71 -13.19
C HIS A 22 2.76 -7.24 -12.78
N PRO A 23 2.15 -6.32 -13.56
CA PRO A 23 0.86 -5.73 -13.18
C PRO A 23 -0.28 -6.76 -13.10
N ASP A 24 -0.13 -7.90 -13.79
CA ASP A 24 -1.15 -8.95 -13.78
C ASP A 24 -0.88 -10.05 -12.74
N SER A 25 0.18 -9.89 -11.96
CA SER A 25 0.52 -10.88 -10.94
C SER A 25 -0.49 -10.87 -9.80
N SER A 26 -0.80 -12.05 -9.27
CA SER A 26 -1.66 -12.18 -8.09
C SER A 26 -1.03 -11.54 -6.84
N LYS A 27 0.26 -11.24 -6.90
CA LYS A 27 0.96 -10.60 -5.79
C LYS A 27 0.86 -9.07 -5.80
N VAL A 28 0.34 -8.49 -6.89
CA VAL A 28 0.21 -7.03 -6.98
C VAL A 28 -0.68 -6.45 -5.90
N PRO A 29 -1.87 -7.02 -5.60
CA PRO A 29 -2.69 -6.48 -4.50
C PRO A 29 -1.95 -6.49 -3.16
N GLU A 30 -1.25 -7.57 -2.86
CA GLU A 30 -0.46 -7.67 -1.65
C GLU A 30 0.67 -6.63 -1.64
N ALA A 31 1.35 -6.45 -2.78
CA ALA A 31 2.40 -5.45 -2.91
C ALA A 31 1.87 -4.05 -2.65
N LEU A 32 0.71 -3.71 -3.22
CA LEU A 32 0.07 -2.42 -2.99
C LEU A 32 -0.27 -2.21 -1.52
N TYR A 33 -0.79 -3.26 -0.88
CA TYR A 33 -1.11 -3.20 0.54
C TYR A 33 0.15 -2.92 1.38
N ASN A 34 1.25 -3.61 1.06
CA ASN A 34 2.53 -3.41 1.74
C ASN A 34 3.07 -1.99 1.53
N ILE A 35 2.94 -1.47 0.31
CA ILE A 35 3.33 -0.09 -0.01
C ILE A 35 2.55 0.87 0.89
N ALA A 36 1.24 0.70 0.97
CA ALA A 36 0.39 1.57 1.79
C ALA A 36 0.80 1.52 3.26
N ASN A 37 1.04 0.33 3.79
CA ASN A 37 1.46 0.17 5.18
C ASN A 37 2.79 0.86 5.45
N SER A 38 3.74 0.74 4.53
CA SER A 38 5.04 1.42 4.65
C SER A 38 4.87 2.93 4.60
N GLN A 39 3.99 3.42 3.73
CA GLN A 39 3.70 4.85 3.64
C GLN A 39 3.10 5.38 4.95
N ILE A 40 2.23 4.59 5.58
CA ILE A 40 1.66 4.95 6.89
C ILE A 40 2.77 5.08 7.93
N GLN A 41 3.71 4.15 7.95
CA GLN A 41 4.82 4.20 8.89
C GLN A 41 5.72 5.41 8.66
N LEU A 42 5.79 5.88 7.43
CA LEU A 42 6.54 7.08 7.06
C LEU A 42 5.72 8.37 7.24
N ALA A 43 4.52 8.26 7.80
CA ALA A 43 3.59 9.37 7.97
C ALA A 43 3.12 9.98 6.65
N GLN A 44 3.22 9.22 5.56
CA GLN A 44 2.73 9.64 4.24
C GLN A 44 1.27 9.22 4.06
N VAL A 45 0.40 9.78 4.88
CA VAL A 45 -1.00 9.36 4.96
C VAL A 45 -1.73 9.58 3.64
N ALA A 46 -1.52 10.73 3.00
CA ALA A 46 -2.18 11.02 1.72
C ALA A 46 -1.80 10.01 0.65
N SER A 47 -0.52 9.67 0.56
CA SER A 47 -0.04 8.67 -0.39
C SER A 47 -0.59 7.29 -0.08
N ALA A 48 -0.66 6.93 1.20
CA ALA A 48 -1.21 5.65 1.63
C ALA A 48 -2.68 5.53 1.24
N LYS A 49 -3.47 6.58 1.43
CA LYS A 49 -4.87 6.60 1.03
C LYS A 49 -5.01 6.34 -0.47
N LYS A 50 -4.21 7.03 -1.26
CA LYS A 50 -4.24 6.87 -2.71
C LYS A 50 -3.90 5.43 -3.11
N THR A 51 -2.85 4.87 -2.51
CA THR A 51 -2.44 3.49 -2.78
C THR A 51 -3.56 2.52 -2.45
N LEU A 52 -4.22 2.68 -1.31
CA LEU A 52 -5.32 1.81 -0.89
C LEU A 52 -6.53 1.95 -1.82
N ARG A 53 -6.86 3.17 -2.25
CA ARG A 53 -7.94 3.38 -3.20
C ARG A 53 -7.66 2.69 -4.52
N ASP A 54 -6.43 2.80 -5.02
CA ASP A 54 -6.02 2.13 -6.25
C ASP A 54 -6.15 0.62 -6.11
N LEU A 55 -5.75 0.07 -4.96
CA LEU A 55 -5.85 -1.35 -4.70
C LEU A 55 -7.31 -1.81 -4.76
N VAL A 56 -8.18 -1.12 -4.05
CA VAL A 56 -9.60 -1.48 -4.00
C VAL A 56 -10.25 -1.34 -5.37
N ALA A 57 -9.88 -0.30 -6.12
CA ALA A 57 -10.45 -0.06 -7.44
C ALA A 57 -10.02 -1.11 -8.46
N LYS A 58 -8.74 -1.48 -8.44
CA LYS A 58 -8.18 -2.42 -9.41
C LYS A 58 -8.39 -3.87 -9.03
N PHE A 59 -8.41 -4.17 -7.75
CA PHE A 59 -8.48 -5.55 -7.25
C PHE A 59 -9.57 -5.67 -6.19
N PRO A 60 -10.85 -5.49 -6.58
CA PRO A 60 -11.94 -5.50 -5.58
C PRO A 60 -12.16 -6.86 -4.92
N ASN A 61 -11.66 -7.93 -5.54
CA ASN A 61 -11.87 -9.29 -5.05
C ASN A 61 -10.61 -9.93 -4.48
N ALA A 62 -9.55 -9.16 -4.29
CA ALA A 62 -8.32 -9.70 -3.72
C ALA A 62 -8.49 -9.99 -2.23
N ASP A 63 -7.68 -10.93 -1.72
CA ASP A 63 -7.73 -11.32 -0.31
C ASP A 63 -7.44 -10.14 0.62
N VAL A 64 -6.57 -9.23 0.19
CA VAL A 64 -6.19 -8.06 1.00
C VAL A 64 -7.19 -6.91 0.88
N THR A 65 -8.11 -6.97 -0.08
CA THR A 65 -9.03 -5.87 -0.32
C THR A 65 -9.87 -5.50 0.91
N PRO A 66 -10.46 -6.45 1.65
CA PRO A 66 -11.21 -6.08 2.87
C PRO A 66 -10.33 -5.39 3.89
N ASN A 67 -9.09 -5.84 4.05
CA ASN A 67 -8.14 -5.21 4.96
C ASN A 67 -7.77 -3.81 4.47
N ALA A 68 -7.57 -3.67 3.16
CA ALA A 68 -7.26 -2.37 2.56
C ALA A 68 -8.40 -1.38 2.76
N GLN A 69 -9.64 -1.83 2.59
CA GLN A 69 -10.82 -0.99 2.80
C GLN A 69 -10.92 -0.51 4.25
N LYS A 70 -10.69 -1.42 5.20
CA LYS A 70 -10.68 -1.06 6.61
C LYS A 70 -9.62 -0.01 6.91
N ARG A 71 -8.43 -0.22 6.38
CA ARG A 71 -7.30 0.70 6.60
C ARG A 71 -7.59 2.05 5.98
N LEU A 72 -8.12 2.06 4.76
CA LEU A 72 -8.47 3.29 4.07
C LEU A 72 -9.51 4.09 4.85
N LYS A 73 -10.54 3.41 5.32
CA LYS A 73 -11.59 4.05 6.10
C LYS A 73 -11.03 4.66 7.38
N MET A 74 -10.13 3.95 8.04
CA MET A 74 -9.49 4.43 9.25
C MET A 74 -8.67 5.69 8.97
N LEU A 75 -7.92 5.70 7.86
CA LEU A 75 -7.11 6.86 7.48
C LEU A 75 -7.99 8.05 7.09
N GLU A 76 -9.12 7.81 6.46
CA GLU A 76 -10.04 8.87 6.06
C GLU A 76 -10.70 9.54 7.26
N SER A 77 -10.81 8.84 8.38
CA SER A 77 -11.38 9.41 9.59
C SER A 77 -10.37 10.25 10.39
N ILE A 78 -9.10 10.18 10.04
CA ILE A 78 -8.05 10.99 10.67
C ILE A 78 -8.04 12.36 10.00
N LYS A 79 -8.09 13.40 10.80
CA LYS A 79 -8.07 14.78 10.29
C LYS A 79 -6.74 15.45 10.55
#